data_dcdb7bd32d13ce610cff2466d32f0fd7
#
_entry.id   dcdb7bd32d13ce610cff2466d32f0fd7
#
_cell.length_a   1.000
_cell.length_b   1.000
_cell.length_c   1.000
_cell.angle_alpha   90.00
_cell.angle_beta   90.00
_cell.angle_gamma   90.00
#
_symmetry.space_group_name_H-M   'P 1'
#
loop_
_entity.id
_entity.type
_entity.pdbx_description
1 polymer ?
#
loop_
_entity_poly.entity_id
_entity_poly.type
_entity_poly.pdbx_seq_one_letter_code
_entity_poly.pdbx_strand_id
1 'polypeptide(L)'
;MRHQSAYFPIRHPHAQRWLVALLVFLSFPALAKVTINNAWVRPTVAQQQATGSFMTLTSSTNMHLIGVSSPIAQSAEVHEMSMENDIMKMRAVPRLPLPAGKTVELKPGGFHVMLFGLKRQIKAGETIALTLTLEDEQQQHTELRVNAIAKPAS
;
A
#
# COMPACT_ATOMS: atom_id res chain seq x y z
N MET A 1 -72.53 53.06 39.32
CA MET A 1 -72.34 52.04 38.31
C MET A 1 -70.88 51.98 37.86
N ARG A 2 -70.11 51.03 38.35
CA ARG A 2 -68.67 50.89 38.05
C ARG A 2 -68.49 49.65 37.18
N HIS A 3 -68.05 49.84 35.93
CA HIS A 3 -67.62 48.79 35.06
C HIS A 3 -66.21 48.37 35.43
N GLN A 4 -66.05 47.12 35.86
CA GLN A 4 -64.70 46.49 36.02
C GLN A 4 -64.38 45.79 34.73
N SER A 5 -63.37 46.28 34.05
CA SER A 5 -62.76 45.57 32.90
C SER A 5 -61.80 44.49 33.43
N ALA A 6 -62.11 43.25 33.10
CA ALA A 6 -61.22 42.12 33.42
C ALA A 6 -60.12 42.03 32.34
N TYR A 7 -58.87 42.22 32.76
CA TYR A 7 -57.70 41.96 31.93
C TYR A 7 -57.38 40.46 31.97
N PHE A 8 -57.48 39.78 30.83
CA PHE A 8 -56.96 38.44 30.66
C PHE A 8 -55.48 38.51 30.21
N PRO A 9 -54.54 37.87 30.93
CA PRO A 9 -53.14 37.78 30.46
C PRO A 9 -53.03 36.73 29.35
N ILE A 10 -52.56 37.14 28.18
CA ILE A 10 -52.24 36.28 27.06
C ILE A 10 -50.93 35.51 27.43
N ARG A 11 -51.07 34.22 27.69
CA ARG A 11 -49.92 33.31 27.84
C ARG A 11 -49.30 33.05 26.47
N HIS A 12 -48.13 33.55 26.22
CA HIS A 12 -47.31 33.18 25.08
C HIS A 12 -46.82 31.75 25.25
N PRO A 13 -47.03 30.82 24.28
CA PRO A 13 -46.40 29.51 24.31
C PRO A 13 -44.90 29.68 24.02
N HIS A 14 -44.09 29.23 24.95
CA HIS A 14 -42.63 29.12 24.76
C HIS A 14 -42.35 28.19 23.56
N ALA A 15 -42.03 28.78 22.43
CA ALA A 15 -41.49 28.08 21.29
C ALA A 15 -40.14 27.48 21.69
N GLN A 16 -40.17 26.23 22.10
CA GLN A 16 -39.02 25.41 22.41
C GLN A 16 -38.25 25.14 21.12
N ARG A 17 -37.26 25.99 20.83
CA ARG A 17 -36.38 25.83 19.66
C ARG A 17 -35.48 24.63 19.91
N TRP A 18 -35.82 23.50 19.34
CA TRP A 18 -34.98 22.33 19.26
C TRP A 18 -33.78 22.66 18.34
N LEU A 19 -32.67 23.04 18.93
CA LEU A 19 -31.39 23.16 18.25
C LEU A 19 -30.87 21.73 18.02
N VAL A 20 -31.26 21.12 16.89
CA VAL A 20 -30.64 19.89 16.41
C VAL A 20 -29.22 20.27 15.95
N ALA A 21 -28.24 20.06 16.81
CA ALA A 21 -26.83 20.15 16.44
C ALA A 21 -26.52 18.96 15.50
N LEU A 22 -26.52 19.23 14.19
CA LEU A 22 -26.07 18.29 13.18
C LEU A 22 -24.54 18.15 13.32
N LEU A 23 -24.08 17.16 14.09
CA LEU A 23 -22.69 16.74 14.13
C LEU A 23 -22.34 16.11 12.79
N VAL A 24 -21.85 16.92 11.86
CA VAL A 24 -21.22 16.44 10.64
C VAL A 24 -19.87 15.80 11.05
N PHE A 25 -19.84 14.48 11.16
CA PHE A 25 -18.59 13.73 11.25
C PHE A 25 -17.85 13.92 9.93
N LEU A 26 -16.89 14.84 9.91
CA LEU A 26 -15.88 14.90 8.85
C LEU A 26 -15.01 13.65 8.98
N SER A 27 -15.40 12.59 8.29
CA SER A 27 -14.54 11.43 8.07
C SER A 27 -13.41 11.87 7.15
N PHE A 28 -12.24 12.22 7.71
CA PHE A 28 -11.03 12.39 6.92
C PHE A 28 -10.67 11.02 6.36
N PRO A 29 -10.48 10.87 5.04
CA PRO A 29 -9.94 9.64 4.49
C PRO A 29 -8.56 9.41 5.13
N ALA A 30 -8.42 8.32 5.87
CA ALA A 30 -7.12 7.89 6.34
C ALA A 30 -6.30 7.51 5.10
N LEU A 31 -5.32 8.34 4.74
CA LEU A 31 -4.37 8.02 3.68
C LEU A 31 -3.69 6.69 4.02
N ALA A 32 -3.82 5.72 3.12
CA ALA A 32 -3.15 4.44 3.24
C ALA A 32 -1.64 4.67 3.37
N LYS A 33 -1.05 4.20 4.48
CA LYS A 33 0.39 4.28 4.70
C LYS A 33 0.98 2.90 4.48
N VAL A 34 1.83 2.77 3.46
CA VAL A 34 2.62 1.56 3.24
C VAL A 34 4.05 1.83 3.69
N THR A 35 4.54 0.98 4.57
CA THR A 35 5.92 1.00 5.05
C THR A 35 6.71 -0.11 4.36
N ILE A 36 7.87 0.24 3.83
CA ILE A 36 8.76 -0.67 3.13
C ILE A 36 10.07 -0.71 3.90
N ASN A 37 10.51 -1.90 4.30
CA ASN A 37 11.75 -2.09 5.03
C ASN A 37 12.64 -3.12 4.35
N ASN A 38 13.95 -3.03 4.65
CA ASN A 38 14.96 -4.01 4.25
C ASN A 38 14.98 -4.29 2.73
N ALA A 39 14.73 -3.26 1.92
CA ALA A 39 14.76 -3.42 0.46
C ALA A 39 16.19 -3.68 -0.02
N TRP A 40 16.35 -4.80 -0.74
CA TRP A 40 17.63 -5.17 -1.32
C TRP A 40 17.45 -5.91 -2.64
N VAL A 41 18.51 -5.92 -3.45
CA VAL A 41 18.57 -6.62 -4.74
C VAL A 41 19.81 -7.49 -4.76
N ARG A 42 19.71 -8.66 -5.39
CA ARG A 42 20.87 -9.54 -5.55
C ARG A 42 21.81 -8.97 -6.61
N PRO A 43 23.12 -8.77 -6.31
CA PRO A 43 24.11 -8.37 -7.30
C PRO A 43 24.20 -9.40 -8.43
N THR A 44 24.65 -8.96 -9.59
CA THR A 44 24.73 -9.79 -10.79
C THR A 44 26.16 -9.91 -11.31
N VAL A 45 26.42 -10.94 -12.08
CA VAL A 45 27.63 -11.03 -12.88
C VAL A 45 27.41 -10.37 -14.26
N ALA A 46 28.49 -10.17 -14.98
CA ALA A 46 28.42 -9.63 -16.34
C ALA A 46 27.50 -10.48 -17.22
N GLN A 47 26.70 -9.83 -18.09
CA GLN A 47 25.75 -10.46 -19.03
C GLN A 47 24.55 -11.19 -18.38
N GLN A 48 24.42 -11.20 -17.07
CA GLN A 48 23.24 -11.73 -16.41
C GLN A 48 22.02 -10.86 -16.74
N GLN A 49 20.92 -11.48 -17.21
CA GLN A 49 19.74 -10.78 -17.72
C GLN A 49 18.62 -10.63 -16.71
N ALA A 50 18.68 -11.33 -15.57
CA ALA A 50 17.63 -11.29 -14.56
C ALA A 50 18.21 -11.37 -13.13
N THR A 51 17.52 -10.73 -12.18
CA THR A 51 17.85 -10.85 -10.75
C THR A 51 16.63 -10.68 -9.87
N GLY A 52 16.75 -11.09 -8.59
CA GLY A 52 15.70 -10.95 -7.61
C GLY A 52 15.89 -9.72 -6.73
N SER A 53 14.78 -9.09 -6.35
CA SER A 53 14.72 -8.06 -5.32
C SER A 53 13.73 -8.46 -4.23
N PHE A 54 14.01 -8.05 -3.01
CA PHE A 54 13.40 -8.52 -1.78
C PHE A 54 13.16 -7.35 -0.83
N MET A 55 12.09 -7.42 -0.04
CA MET A 55 11.73 -6.38 0.94
C MET A 55 10.61 -6.87 1.84
N THR A 56 10.31 -6.13 2.89
CA THR A 56 9.10 -6.32 3.68
C THR A 56 8.14 -5.16 3.46
N LEU A 57 6.84 -5.47 3.34
CA LEU A 57 5.77 -4.51 3.08
C LEU A 57 4.75 -4.61 4.21
N THR A 58 4.39 -3.48 4.81
CA THR A 58 3.31 -3.40 5.81
C THR A 58 2.39 -2.25 5.44
N SER A 59 1.12 -2.54 5.23
CA SER A 59 0.11 -1.53 4.92
C SER A 59 -0.80 -1.26 6.12
N SER A 60 -1.21 -0.01 6.33
CA SER A 60 -2.19 0.35 7.36
C SER A 60 -3.64 0.01 6.96
N THR A 61 -3.89 -0.19 5.67
CA THR A 61 -5.19 -0.56 5.09
C THR A 61 -5.01 -1.76 4.16
N ASN A 62 -6.10 -2.43 3.78
CA ASN A 62 -6.04 -3.47 2.76
C ASN A 62 -5.63 -2.88 1.42
N MET A 63 -4.57 -3.42 0.84
CA MET A 63 -4.06 -3.01 -0.47
C MET A 63 -3.58 -4.22 -1.26
N HIS A 64 -3.24 -4.00 -2.51
CA HIS A 64 -2.58 -4.99 -3.36
C HIS A 64 -1.36 -4.36 -4.03
N LEU A 65 -0.27 -5.10 -4.08
CA LEU A 65 0.84 -4.77 -4.97
C LEU A 65 0.50 -5.34 -6.36
N ILE A 66 0.30 -4.44 -7.32
CA ILE A 66 -0.17 -4.78 -8.67
C ILE A 66 0.89 -4.54 -9.75
N GLY A 67 2.00 -3.89 -9.40
CA GLY A 67 3.07 -3.63 -10.35
C GLY A 67 4.37 -3.26 -9.68
N VAL A 68 5.46 -3.55 -10.38
CA VAL A 68 6.81 -3.11 -10.03
C VAL A 68 7.50 -2.67 -11.31
N SER A 69 8.33 -1.63 -11.21
CA SER A 69 9.20 -1.21 -12.31
C SER A 69 10.56 -0.76 -11.77
N SER A 70 11.55 -0.74 -12.65
CA SER A 70 12.88 -0.22 -12.36
C SER A 70 13.54 0.34 -13.62
N PRO A 71 14.24 1.47 -13.56
CA PRO A 71 14.97 2.02 -14.71
C PRO A 71 16.06 1.08 -15.24
N ILE A 72 16.57 0.18 -14.39
CA ILE A 72 17.66 -0.75 -14.74
C ILE A 72 17.19 -2.00 -15.48
N ALA A 73 15.88 -2.28 -15.49
CA ALA A 73 15.31 -3.47 -16.10
C ALA A 73 14.31 -3.11 -17.22
N GLN A 74 14.06 -4.04 -18.12
CA GLN A 74 13.02 -3.90 -19.15
C GLN A 74 11.63 -4.15 -18.55
N SER A 75 11.52 -5.15 -17.66
CA SER A 75 10.30 -5.47 -16.92
C SER A 75 10.61 -5.95 -15.51
N ALA A 76 9.61 -5.84 -14.63
CA ALA A 76 9.67 -6.39 -13.29
C ALA A 76 8.32 -7.00 -12.93
N GLU A 77 8.34 -8.13 -12.25
CA GLU A 77 7.15 -8.89 -11.87
C GLU A 77 7.29 -9.43 -10.45
N VAL A 78 6.19 -9.54 -9.72
CA VAL A 78 6.13 -10.30 -8.48
C VAL A 78 5.96 -11.77 -8.83
N HIS A 79 6.82 -12.61 -8.27
CA HIS A 79 6.78 -14.07 -8.42
C HIS A 79 6.62 -14.74 -7.06
N GLU A 80 6.05 -15.93 -7.06
CA GLU A 80 6.02 -16.84 -5.92
C GLU A 80 6.81 -18.10 -6.27
N MET A 81 7.68 -18.50 -5.34
CA MET A 81 8.26 -19.86 -5.39
C MET A 81 7.48 -20.76 -4.46
N SER A 82 7.04 -21.90 -4.98
CA SER A 82 6.35 -22.94 -4.21
C SER A 82 6.94 -24.31 -4.52
N MET A 83 6.89 -25.20 -3.53
CA MET A 83 7.27 -26.59 -3.70
C MET A 83 6.00 -27.41 -4.00
N GLU A 84 5.92 -28.04 -5.15
CA GLU A 84 4.83 -28.92 -5.55
C GLU A 84 5.39 -30.27 -5.98
N ASN A 85 5.05 -31.34 -5.24
CA ASN A 85 5.54 -32.71 -5.50
C ASN A 85 7.08 -32.78 -5.61
N ASP A 86 7.78 -32.18 -4.67
CA ASP A 86 9.26 -32.07 -4.62
C ASP A 86 9.89 -31.31 -5.81
N ILE A 87 9.07 -30.62 -6.60
CA ILE A 87 9.52 -29.78 -7.69
C ILE A 87 9.31 -28.30 -7.30
N MET A 88 10.39 -27.52 -7.37
CA MET A 88 10.32 -26.08 -7.19
C MET A 88 9.67 -25.45 -8.41
N LYS A 89 8.54 -24.76 -8.20
CA LYS A 89 7.84 -24.01 -9.24
C LYS A 89 7.86 -22.52 -8.95
N MET A 90 7.99 -21.73 -10.00
CA MET A 90 7.92 -20.27 -9.95
C MET A 90 6.77 -19.80 -10.82
N ARG A 91 5.92 -18.93 -10.28
CA ARG A 91 4.79 -18.37 -11.02
C ARG A 91 4.67 -16.88 -10.77
N ALA A 92 4.20 -16.13 -11.77
CA ALA A 92 3.88 -14.72 -11.62
C ALA A 92 2.63 -14.53 -10.72
N VAL A 93 2.69 -13.50 -9.88
CA VAL A 93 1.60 -13.07 -8.99
C VAL A 93 1.23 -11.64 -9.38
N PRO A 94 0.28 -11.44 -10.31
CA PRO A 94 -0.04 -10.10 -10.82
C PRO A 94 -0.71 -9.20 -9.78
N ARG A 95 -1.21 -9.77 -8.69
CA ARG A 95 -1.91 -9.05 -7.63
C ARG A 95 -1.61 -9.68 -6.27
N LEU A 96 -0.61 -9.16 -5.57
CA LEU A 96 -0.21 -9.65 -4.25
C LEU A 96 -0.99 -8.92 -3.15
N PRO A 97 -1.81 -9.63 -2.32
CA PRO A 97 -2.53 -9.00 -1.22
C PRO A 97 -1.58 -8.47 -0.13
N LEU A 98 -1.86 -7.26 0.35
CA LEU A 98 -1.22 -6.63 1.51
C LEU A 98 -2.31 -6.35 2.56
N PRO A 99 -2.67 -7.32 3.42
CA PRO A 99 -3.71 -7.14 4.42
C PRO A 99 -3.33 -6.07 5.44
N ALA A 100 -4.31 -5.28 5.90
CA ALA A 100 -4.10 -4.22 6.88
C ALA A 100 -3.38 -4.70 8.14
N GLY A 101 -2.32 -4.01 8.53
CA GLY A 101 -1.53 -4.28 9.72
C GLY A 101 -0.67 -5.55 9.67
N LYS A 102 -0.68 -6.29 8.56
CA LYS A 102 0.16 -7.50 8.40
C LYS A 102 1.40 -7.19 7.57
N THR A 103 2.52 -7.75 7.99
CA THR A 103 3.77 -7.71 7.22
C THR A 103 3.77 -8.82 6.17
N VAL A 104 3.94 -8.44 4.92
CA VAL A 104 4.16 -9.37 3.80
C VAL A 104 5.64 -9.35 3.44
N GLU A 105 6.27 -10.51 3.45
CA GLU A 105 7.69 -10.65 3.16
C GLU A 105 7.92 -11.10 1.72
N LEU A 106 8.68 -10.30 0.98
CA LEU A 106 9.29 -10.71 -0.27
C LEU A 106 10.70 -11.19 0.03
N LYS A 107 10.92 -12.51 -0.02
CA LYS A 107 12.18 -13.17 0.40
C LYS A 107 12.58 -14.31 -0.51
N PRO A 108 13.86 -14.70 -0.53
CA PRO A 108 14.29 -15.89 -1.26
C PRO A 108 13.48 -17.13 -0.85
N GLY A 109 13.00 -17.90 -1.84
CA GLY A 109 12.20 -19.09 -1.60
C GLY A 109 10.71 -18.87 -1.34
N GLY A 110 10.25 -17.62 -1.40
CA GLY A 110 8.85 -17.24 -1.26
C GLY A 110 8.44 -16.23 -2.33
N PHE A 111 7.59 -15.25 -1.96
CA PHE A 111 7.33 -14.11 -2.83
C PHE A 111 8.61 -13.30 -3.04
N HIS A 112 8.82 -12.78 -4.23
CA HIS A 112 9.95 -11.92 -4.58
C HIS A 112 9.64 -11.11 -5.84
N VAL A 113 10.39 -10.05 -6.05
CA VAL A 113 10.37 -9.30 -7.31
C VAL A 113 11.45 -9.84 -8.21
N MET A 114 11.09 -10.20 -9.44
CA MET A 114 12.04 -10.51 -10.51
C MET A 114 12.20 -9.30 -11.43
N LEU A 115 13.44 -8.92 -11.67
CA LEU A 115 13.84 -7.91 -12.65
C LEU A 115 14.38 -8.63 -13.88
N PHE A 116 13.81 -8.36 -15.06
CA PHE A 116 14.17 -8.98 -16.34
C PHE A 116 14.73 -7.96 -17.32
N GLY A 117 15.57 -8.44 -18.23
CA GLY A 117 16.17 -7.62 -19.26
C GLY A 117 17.03 -6.50 -18.66
N LEU A 118 17.95 -6.90 -17.77
CA LEU A 118 18.85 -5.96 -17.12
C LEU A 118 19.70 -5.22 -18.14
N LYS A 119 19.70 -3.89 -18.08
CA LYS A 119 20.43 -3.01 -19.01
C LYS A 119 21.94 -2.95 -18.72
N ARG A 120 22.35 -3.36 -17.52
CA ARG A 120 23.74 -3.46 -17.09
C ARG A 120 23.88 -4.37 -15.87
N GLN A 121 25.12 -4.72 -15.56
CA GLN A 121 25.45 -5.41 -14.32
C GLN A 121 25.08 -4.56 -13.09
N ILE A 122 24.59 -5.21 -12.05
CA ILE A 122 24.36 -4.63 -10.71
C ILE A 122 25.52 -5.08 -9.80
N LYS A 123 26.30 -4.11 -9.33
CA LYS A 123 27.44 -4.37 -8.43
C LYS A 123 26.99 -4.32 -6.97
N ALA A 124 27.64 -5.07 -6.11
CA ALA A 124 27.38 -4.98 -4.66
C ALA A 124 27.64 -3.55 -4.14
N GLY A 125 26.78 -3.09 -3.24
CA GLY A 125 26.80 -1.73 -2.69
C GLY A 125 26.06 -0.68 -3.49
N GLU A 126 25.65 -0.97 -4.74
CA GLU A 126 24.83 -0.03 -5.53
C GLU A 126 23.43 0.13 -4.93
N THR A 127 22.86 1.30 -5.15
CA THR A 127 21.44 1.58 -4.86
C THR A 127 20.62 1.49 -6.15
N ILE A 128 19.62 0.63 -6.15
CA ILE A 128 18.73 0.39 -7.27
C ILE A 128 17.35 0.97 -6.96
N ALA A 129 16.88 1.88 -7.81
CA ALA A 129 15.55 2.44 -7.67
C ALA A 129 14.50 1.47 -8.19
N LEU A 130 13.47 1.25 -7.38
CA LEU A 130 12.25 0.51 -7.73
C LEU A 130 11.05 1.44 -7.56
N THR A 131 10.04 1.25 -8.38
CA THR A 131 8.71 1.88 -8.20
C THR A 131 7.69 0.76 -8.03
N LEU A 132 6.99 0.77 -6.91
CA LEU A 132 5.90 -0.15 -6.60
C LEU A 132 4.57 0.52 -6.92
N THR A 133 3.70 -0.14 -7.67
CA THR A 133 2.33 0.31 -7.92
C THR A 133 1.39 -0.46 -7.00
N LEU A 134 0.70 0.25 -6.14
CA LEU A 134 -0.23 -0.28 -5.16
C LEU A 134 -1.66 0.11 -5.55
N GLU A 135 -2.61 -0.75 -5.24
CA GLU A 135 -4.04 -0.52 -5.46
C GLU A 135 -4.81 -0.72 -4.15
N ASP A 136 -5.67 0.23 -3.81
CA ASP A 136 -6.57 0.14 -2.66
C ASP A 136 -7.90 -0.58 -3.00
N GLU A 137 -8.80 -0.69 -2.01
CA GLU A 137 -10.11 -1.32 -2.18
C GLU A 137 -11.06 -0.53 -3.11
N GLN A 138 -10.76 0.76 -3.35
CA GLN A 138 -11.49 1.63 -4.27
C GLN A 138 -10.85 1.66 -5.67
N GLN A 139 -9.90 0.76 -5.94
CA GLN A 139 -9.14 0.68 -7.20
C GLN A 139 -8.32 1.95 -7.50
N GLN A 140 -7.97 2.73 -6.47
CA GLN A 140 -7.08 3.86 -6.61
C GLN A 140 -5.63 3.39 -6.58
N HIS A 141 -4.83 3.90 -7.50
CA HIS A 141 -3.43 3.52 -7.62
C HIS A 141 -2.52 4.54 -6.91
N THR A 142 -1.54 4.03 -6.20
CA THR A 142 -0.48 4.81 -5.56
C THR A 142 0.88 4.25 -5.95
N GLU A 143 1.79 5.11 -6.35
CA GLU A 143 3.17 4.73 -6.63
C GLU A 143 4.09 5.07 -5.45
N LEU A 144 4.90 4.10 -5.04
CA LEU A 144 5.94 4.28 -4.03
C LEU A 144 7.31 3.98 -4.61
N ARG A 145 8.23 4.92 -4.43
CA ARG A 145 9.64 4.75 -4.79
C ARG A 145 10.41 4.12 -3.65
N VAL A 146 11.23 3.14 -3.97
CA VAL A 146 12.05 2.37 -3.04
C VAL A 146 13.48 2.35 -3.53
N ASN A 147 14.42 2.57 -2.64
CA ASN A 147 15.85 2.40 -2.88
C ASN A 147 16.31 1.08 -2.28
N ALA A 148 16.60 0.10 -3.12
CA ALA A 148 17.07 -1.21 -2.75
C ALA A 148 18.61 -1.27 -2.83
N ILE A 149 19.26 -1.75 -1.77
CA ILE A 149 20.72 -1.88 -1.75
C ILE A 149 21.13 -3.22 -2.37
N ALA A 150 22.05 -3.19 -3.31
CA ALA A 150 22.60 -4.41 -3.90
C ALA A 150 23.53 -5.12 -2.91
N LYS A 151 23.11 -6.29 -2.40
CA LYS A 151 23.89 -7.10 -1.46
C LYS A 151 23.67 -8.59 -1.68
N PRO A 152 24.67 -9.46 -1.38
CA PRO A 152 24.48 -10.91 -1.35
C PRO A 152 23.33 -11.30 -0.40
N ALA A 153 22.72 -12.46 -0.64
CA ALA A 153 21.82 -13.05 0.34
C ALA A 153 22.65 -13.40 1.60
N SER A 154 22.20 -12.91 2.75
CA SER A 154 22.78 -13.25 4.05
C SER A 154 22.26 -14.59 4.53
#